data_49ad877e8af43fdf7912a5b00056b291
#
_entry.id   49ad877e8af43fdf7912a5b00056b291
#
_cell.length_a   1.000
_cell.length_b   1.000
_cell.length_c   1.000
_cell.angle_alpha   90.00
_cell.angle_beta   90.00
_cell.angle_gamma   90.00
#
_symmetry.space_group_name_H-M   'P 1'
#
loop_
_entity.id
_entity.type
_entity.pdbx_description
1 polymer ?
#
loop_
_entity_poly.entity_id
_entity_poly.type
_entity_poly.pdbx_seq_one_letter_code
_entity_poly.pdbx_strand_id
1 'polypeptide(L)'
;MENLYKLEDGHAEALEFYIKEDSAVTNVPLNRLHIRKNILVCSIVRGGQAIIPSGQDELHVGDYVVVVLTHARLNDIKDIIEG
;
A
#
# COMPACT_ATOMS: atom_id res chain seq x y z
N MET A 1 -3.75 -1.93 9.96
CA MET A 1 -4.38 -2.61 8.82
C MET A 1 -5.88 -2.68 9.04
N GLU A 2 -6.67 -2.22 8.07
CA GLU A 2 -8.13 -2.15 8.21
C GLU A 2 -8.82 -3.43 7.74
N ASN A 3 -8.33 -4.04 6.67
CA ASN A 3 -8.91 -5.25 6.12
C ASN A 3 -7.82 -6.14 5.54
N LEU A 4 -8.08 -7.45 5.55
CA LEU A 4 -7.22 -8.45 4.95
C LEU A 4 -8.09 -9.42 4.15
N TYR A 5 -7.74 -9.63 2.89
CA TYR A 5 -8.43 -10.58 2.01
C TYR A 5 -7.42 -11.57 1.46
N LYS A 6 -7.71 -12.86 1.57
CA LYS A 6 -6.88 -13.90 0.97
C LYS A 6 -7.37 -14.20 -0.44
N LEU A 7 -6.45 -14.22 -1.38
CA LEU A 7 -6.71 -14.43 -2.79
C LEU A 7 -6.07 -15.75 -3.22
N GLU A 8 -6.66 -16.41 -4.23
CA GLU A 8 -6.07 -17.63 -4.83
C GLU A 8 -5.67 -18.66 -3.77
N ASP A 9 -6.60 -19.00 -2.87
CA ASP A 9 -6.38 -19.99 -1.80
C ASP A 9 -5.18 -19.65 -0.91
N GLY A 10 -4.94 -18.36 -0.70
CA GLY A 10 -3.87 -17.90 0.18
C GLY A 10 -2.53 -17.69 -0.50
N HIS A 11 -2.46 -17.84 -1.83
CA HIS A 11 -1.23 -17.56 -2.59
C HIS A 11 -0.91 -16.06 -2.64
N ALA A 12 -1.91 -15.23 -2.48
CA ALA A 12 -1.74 -13.79 -2.42
C ALA A 12 -2.70 -13.21 -1.37
N GLU A 13 -2.39 -12.01 -0.92
CA GLU A 13 -3.25 -11.30 0.03
C GLU A 13 -3.40 -9.85 -0.42
N ALA A 14 -4.59 -9.29 -0.17
CA ALA A 14 -4.83 -7.87 -0.32
C ALA A 14 -5.05 -7.28 1.06
N LEU A 15 -4.28 -6.24 1.39
CA LEU A 15 -4.36 -5.57 2.68
C LEU A 15 -4.78 -4.12 2.46
N GLU A 16 -5.69 -3.64 3.31
CA GLU A 16 -6.08 -2.25 3.31
C GLU A 16 -5.53 -1.55 4.55
N PHE A 17 -4.86 -0.42 4.34
CA PHE A 17 -4.31 0.40 5.41
C PHE A 17 -4.91 1.79 5.35
N TYR A 18 -5.19 2.36 6.53
CA TYR A 18 -5.50 3.77 6.66
C TYR A 18 -4.24 4.50 7.13
N ILE A 19 -3.87 5.57 6.43
CA ILE A 19 -2.65 6.33 6.77
C ILE A 19 -3.00 7.40 7.79
N LYS A 20 -2.58 7.19 9.03
CA LYS A 20 -2.87 8.10 10.15
C LYS A 20 -1.84 9.20 10.29
N GLU A 21 -0.60 8.94 9.91
CA GLU A 21 0.50 9.86 10.12
C GLU A 21 1.53 9.75 9.01
N ASP A 22 2.36 10.76 8.88
CA ASP A 22 3.44 10.74 7.91
C ASP A 22 4.51 9.73 8.31
N SER A 23 5.16 9.18 7.30
CA SER A 23 6.23 8.21 7.48
C SER A 23 7.15 8.24 6.27
N ALA A 24 8.09 7.31 6.20
CA ALA A 24 9.01 7.21 5.06
C ALA A 24 8.29 6.93 3.74
N VAL A 25 7.03 6.47 3.77
CA VAL A 25 6.29 6.15 2.55
C VAL A 25 5.28 7.22 2.14
N THR A 26 5.08 8.26 2.94
CA THR A 26 4.15 9.34 2.58
C THR A 26 4.87 10.48 1.88
N ASN A 27 4.13 11.17 1.00
CA ASN A 27 4.59 12.39 0.33
C ASN A 27 5.82 12.18 -0.55
N VAL A 28 6.02 10.95 -1.03
CA VAL A 28 7.11 10.57 -1.92
C VAL A 28 6.49 9.82 -3.09
N PRO A 29 6.80 10.16 -4.34
CA PRO A 29 6.31 9.41 -5.48
C PRO A 29 6.61 7.92 -5.35
N LEU A 30 5.63 7.09 -5.67
CA LEU A 30 5.78 5.64 -5.52
C LEU A 30 7.01 5.10 -6.26
N ASN A 31 7.34 5.70 -7.41
CA ASN A 31 8.50 5.26 -8.20
C ASN A 31 9.84 5.61 -7.56
N ARG A 32 9.84 6.44 -6.52
CA ARG A 32 11.04 6.75 -5.74
C ARG A 32 11.14 5.93 -4.46
N LEU A 33 10.07 5.26 -4.09
CA LEU A 33 10.09 4.33 -2.97
C LEU A 33 10.69 3.00 -3.46
N HIS A 34 11.55 2.41 -2.65
CA HIS A 34 12.07 1.08 -2.96
C HIS A 34 11.09 0.04 -2.46
N ILE A 35 9.96 -0.09 -3.16
CA ILE A 35 8.91 -1.03 -2.79
C ILE A 35 9.41 -2.45 -3.03
N ARG A 36 9.12 -3.34 -2.10
CA ARG A 36 9.53 -4.74 -2.17
C ARG A 36 8.90 -5.37 -3.42
N LYS A 37 9.66 -6.29 -4.06
CA LYS A 37 9.30 -6.87 -5.36
C LYS A 37 7.97 -7.60 -5.37
N ASN A 38 7.60 -8.17 -4.25
CA ASN A 38 6.38 -8.98 -4.12
C ASN A 38 5.19 -8.17 -3.59
N ILE A 39 5.28 -6.85 -3.65
CA ILE A 39 4.23 -5.95 -3.17
C ILE A 39 3.83 -4.97 -4.28
N LEU A 40 2.52 -4.83 -4.47
CA LEU A 40 1.97 -3.87 -5.42
C LEU A 40 0.98 -2.97 -4.71
N VAL A 41 1.14 -1.66 -4.86
CA VAL A 41 0.14 -0.69 -4.41
C VAL A 41 -0.95 -0.64 -5.46
N CYS A 42 -2.13 -1.15 -5.13
CA CYS A 42 -3.21 -1.33 -6.09
C CYS A 42 -4.16 -0.16 -6.19
N SER A 43 -4.49 0.46 -5.07
CA SER A 43 -5.43 1.58 -5.09
C SER A 43 -5.22 2.50 -3.91
N ILE A 44 -5.63 3.74 -4.11
CA ILE A 44 -5.67 4.77 -3.08
C ILE A 44 -7.09 5.33 -3.09
N VAL A 45 -7.73 5.38 -1.93
CA VAL A 45 -9.01 6.08 -1.78
C VAL A 45 -8.77 7.34 -0.99
N ARG A 46 -9.03 8.46 -1.62
CA ARG A 46 -8.77 9.79 -1.08
C ARG A 46 -10.00 10.66 -1.28
N GLY A 47 -10.53 11.19 -0.18
CA GLY A 47 -11.71 12.03 -0.27
C GLY A 47 -12.89 11.34 -0.94
N GLY A 48 -13.05 10.05 -0.71
CA GLY A 48 -14.13 9.27 -1.31
C GLY A 48 -13.92 8.86 -2.75
N GLN A 49 -12.76 9.16 -3.34
CA GLN A 49 -12.46 8.80 -4.73
C GLN A 49 -11.37 7.74 -4.79
N ALA A 50 -11.62 6.71 -5.60
CA ALA A 50 -10.64 5.66 -5.82
C ALA A 50 -9.69 6.07 -6.94
N ILE A 51 -8.39 5.91 -6.70
CA ILE A 51 -7.32 6.23 -7.63
C ILE A 51 -6.57 4.94 -7.91
N ILE A 52 -6.34 4.63 -9.18
CA ILE A 52 -5.39 3.60 -9.58
C ILE A 52 -4.04 4.29 -9.71
N PRO A 53 -3.10 4.08 -8.79
CA PRO A 53 -1.91 4.92 -8.75
C PRO A 53 -0.93 4.59 -9.87
N SER A 54 -0.25 5.63 -10.32
CA SER A 54 0.94 5.51 -11.16
C SER A 54 2.18 5.76 -10.31
N GLY A 55 3.37 5.61 -10.89
CA GLY A 55 4.61 5.85 -10.16
C GLY A 55 4.78 7.29 -9.67
N GLN A 56 4.04 8.24 -10.24
CA GLN A 56 4.13 9.65 -9.83
C GLN A 56 3.22 9.98 -8.66
N ASP A 57 2.28 9.10 -8.34
CA ASP A 57 1.36 9.33 -7.24
C ASP A 57 2.06 9.12 -5.89
N GLU A 58 1.58 9.83 -4.89
CA GLU A 58 2.10 9.77 -3.52
C GLU A 58 1.02 9.29 -2.58
N LEU A 59 1.43 8.66 -1.49
CA LEU A 59 0.52 8.34 -0.40
C LEU A 59 0.45 9.53 0.55
N HIS A 60 -0.76 9.86 1.01
CA HIS A 60 -0.97 10.99 1.92
C HIS A 60 -1.71 10.54 3.17
N VAL A 61 -1.49 11.26 4.26
CA VAL A 61 -2.28 11.07 5.47
C VAL A 61 -3.76 11.22 5.12
N GLY A 62 -4.58 10.32 5.62
CA GLY A 62 -6.02 10.28 5.33
C GLY A 62 -6.39 9.34 4.21
N ASP A 63 -5.41 8.81 3.48
CA ASP A 63 -5.67 7.83 2.42
C ASP A 63 -5.99 6.46 2.98
N TYR A 64 -6.86 5.74 2.27
CA TYR A 64 -6.97 4.29 2.40
C TYR A 64 -6.20 3.67 1.24
N VAL A 65 -5.29 2.78 1.53
CA VAL A 65 -4.37 2.20 0.54
C VAL A 65 -4.54 0.69 0.52
N VAL A 66 -4.78 0.13 -0.66
CA VAL A 66 -4.83 -1.32 -0.84
C VAL A 66 -3.53 -1.77 -1.48
N VAL A 67 -2.87 -2.73 -0.85
CA VAL A 67 -1.68 -3.38 -1.40
C VAL A 67 -1.95 -4.86 -1.58
N VAL A 68 -1.39 -5.44 -2.63
CA VAL A 68 -1.41 -6.89 -2.87
C VAL A 68 0.01 -7.40 -2.69
N LEU A 69 0.13 -8.53 -2.00
CA LEU A 69 1.45 -9.08 -1.70
C LEU A 69 1.43 -10.61 -1.78
N THR A 70 2.63 -11.16 -2.01
CA THR A 70 2.88 -12.59 -1.98
C THR A 70 4.09 -12.84 -1.09
N HIS A 71 4.09 -13.98 -0.39
CA HIS A 71 5.25 -14.44 0.38
C HIS A 71 5.82 -13.38 1.33
N ALA A 72 4.95 -12.56 1.95
CA ALA A 72 5.37 -11.51 2.84
C ALA A 72 4.33 -11.25 3.91
N ARG A 73 4.75 -10.59 4.97
CA ARG A 73 3.86 -10.09 6.01
C ARG A 73 4.06 -8.58 6.15
N LEU A 74 2.96 -7.86 6.27
CA LEU A 74 2.98 -6.42 6.54
C LEU A 74 2.17 -6.16 7.81
N ASN A 75 2.78 -5.47 8.77
CA ASN A 75 2.08 -5.01 9.97
C ASN A 75 1.65 -3.57 9.83
N ASP A 76 2.35 -2.80 8.99
CA ASP A 76 2.08 -1.38 8.79
C ASP A 76 2.40 -1.05 7.34
N ILE A 77 1.81 0.04 6.86
CA ILE A 77 2.04 0.49 5.48
C ILE A 77 3.52 0.77 5.20
N LYS A 78 4.28 1.25 6.17
CA LYS A 78 5.70 1.53 5.96
C LYS A 78 6.53 0.29 5.71
N ASP A 79 5.98 -0.91 5.95
CA ASP A 79 6.69 -2.16 5.70
C ASP A 79 6.73 -2.53 4.22
N ILE A 80 6.10 -1.76 3.35
CA ILE A 80 6.13 -2.03 1.90
C ILE A 80 7.49 -1.74 1.28
N ILE A 81 8.33 -0.96 1.94
CA ILE A 81 9.64 -0.58 1.39
C ILE A 81 10.75 -1.48 1.94
N GLU A 82 11.81 -1.62 1.15
CA GLU A 82 13.01 -2.32 1.54
C GLU A 82 13.80 -1.47 2.53
N GLY A 83 14.42 -2.14 3.44
CA GLY A 83 15.27 -1.49 4.41
C GLY A 83 14.76 -1.64 5.80
#